data_891b867b4c593bc88bed27f2db3ee036
#
_entry.id   891b867b4c593bc88bed27f2db3ee036
#
_cell.length_a   1.000
_cell.length_b   1.000
_cell.length_c   1.000
_cell.angle_alpha   90.00
_cell.angle_beta   90.00
_cell.angle_gamma   90.00
#
_symmetry.space_group_name_H-M   'P 1'
#
loop_
_entity.id
_entity.type
_entity.pdbx_description
1 polymer ?
#
loop_
_entity_poly.entity_id
_entity_poly.type
_entity_poly.pdbx_seq_one_letter_code
_entity_poly.pdbx_strand_id
1 'polypeptide(L)'
;EDYADFPIQPRAVYRSLKDAGGWSALIYAVGARNIAVTGKGVIDGRGKGRKGRVGGVPGDADGRPRNILFISCKGVRISGISMRNSALWNQHYLDCEDVIVEHIHVFNHCNGNNDGIDIDGCRRFILSDSVIDSDDDGIVLKSTGLAPCEDVVINNCIVSSFANAIKCGTESTGGYKNIVISNCIVKPSCNKGDRIIKSTPSGITAISLEVVDGGIMDGVSIDNIVIEGTECPLYVRLANRGRKYIDEAPVPPIGKMRNIQISNVTAYDTGNFCSSITGIPGGEIENIYLSNVRFLNKGGLVAGNCRTANDMQGKRHDTAGNVFRNQYWSSHREVKEDEKGYPQPTVWGNLPSYGLFIRNVRSIAVDNATFQSEKPDPRIPVIAVNVGNLSLDRIQVNDISSAGVLLDNVRTADVDRRLRKSGK
;
A
#
# COMPACT_ATOMS: atom_id res chain seq x y z
N GLU A 1 -12.01 29.53 11.01
CA GLU A 1 -11.19 28.77 11.99
C GLU A 1 -9.73 28.90 11.60
N ASP A 2 -8.93 29.50 12.47
CA ASP A 2 -7.49 29.66 12.28
C ASP A 2 -6.77 28.43 12.88
N TYR A 3 -5.59 28.08 12.37
CA TYR A 3 -4.74 27.04 12.98
C TYR A 3 -4.38 27.37 14.45
N ALA A 4 -4.36 28.66 14.82
CA ALA A 4 -4.15 29.10 16.18
C ALA A 4 -5.23 28.61 17.17
N ASP A 5 -6.41 28.25 16.68
CA ASP A 5 -7.50 27.72 17.49
C ASP A 5 -7.27 26.26 17.93
N PHE A 6 -6.28 25.58 17.34
CA PHE A 6 -5.95 24.19 17.67
C PHE A 6 -4.75 24.14 18.58
N PRO A 7 -4.90 23.70 19.82
CA PRO A 7 -3.76 23.58 20.74
C PRO A 7 -2.73 22.59 20.21
N ILE A 8 -1.48 23.01 20.17
CA ILE A 8 -0.35 22.13 19.85
C ILE A 8 -0.24 21.10 20.97
N GLN A 9 -0.44 19.84 20.62
CA GLN A 9 -0.34 18.75 21.59
C GLN A 9 1.12 18.45 21.95
N PRO A 10 1.41 17.91 23.14
CA PRO A 10 2.76 17.52 23.52
C PRO A 10 3.33 16.54 22.47
N ARG A 11 4.55 16.76 22.06
CA ARG A 11 5.22 15.93 21.07
C ARG A 11 5.34 14.49 21.56
N ALA A 12 4.75 13.53 20.87
CA ALA A 12 5.22 12.17 20.99
C ALA A 12 6.60 12.07 20.37
N VAL A 13 7.25 11.06 20.75
CA VAL A 13 8.62 10.77 20.43
C VAL A 13 8.77 10.33 18.97
N TYR A 14 7.67 10.11 18.26
CA TYR A 14 7.68 9.44 16.95
C TYR A 14 7.77 10.41 15.77
N ARG A 15 8.64 10.05 14.84
CA ARG A 15 8.92 10.85 13.63
C ARG A 15 7.70 11.09 12.74
N SER A 16 6.75 10.17 12.70
CA SER A 16 5.54 10.33 11.90
C SER A 16 4.78 11.59 12.21
N LEU A 17 4.88 12.07 13.42
CA LEU A 17 4.22 13.29 13.82
C LEU A 17 4.97 14.53 13.37
N LYS A 18 6.29 14.43 13.15
CA LYS A 18 7.07 15.45 12.44
C LYS A 18 6.74 15.47 10.95
N ASP A 19 6.67 14.29 10.32
CA ASP A 19 6.49 14.15 8.87
C ASP A 19 5.05 14.39 8.45
N ALA A 20 4.09 14.10 9.32
CA ALA A 20 2.66 14.16 9.04
C ALA A 20 1.92 15.38 9.63
N GLY A 21 2.61 16.50 9.78
CA GLY A 21 1.95 17.77 10.01
C GLY A 21 1.43 18.01 11.42
N GLY A 22 2.06 17.42 12.42
CA GLY A 22 1.83 17.83 13.80
C GLY A 22 0.64 17.13 14.47
N TRP A 23 0.17 17.73 15.55
CA TRP A 23 -0.61 17.12 16.61
C TRP A 23 -2.03 17.65 16.69
N SER A 24 -2.43 18.45 15.74
CA SER A 24 -3.73 19.08 15.77
C SER A 24 -4.83 18.11 15.31
N ALA A 25 -5.94 18.10 16.01
CA ALA A 25 -7.14 17.40 15.61
C ALA A 25 -8.40 18.09 16.16
N LEU A 26 -9.53 17.89 15.51
CA LEU A 26 -10.83 18.36 16.01
C LEU A 26 -11.22 17.61 17.28
N ILE A 27 -10.97 16.30 17.28
CA ILE A 27 -11.20 15.43 18.43
C ILE A 27 -9.90 14.69 18.74
N TYR A 28 -9.36 14.88 19.94
CA TYR A 28 -8.16 14.16 20.34
C TYR A 28 -8.26 13.59 21.75
N ALA A 29 -7.51 12.53 22.01
CA ALA A 29 -7.34 11.96 23.33
C ALA A 29 -5.95 11.34 23.46
N VAL A 30 -5.36 11.44 24.65
CA VAL A 30 -4.07 10.85 25.00
C VAL A 30 -4.21 10.05 26.28
N GLY A 31 -3.83 8.77 26.26
CA GLY A 31 -3.87 7.88 27.42
C GLY A 31 -5.28 7.60 27.97
N ALA A 32 -6.32 7.95 27.24
CA ALA A 32 -7.70 7.80 27.70
C ALA A 32 -8.14 6.33 27.66
N ARG A 33 -9.14 6.00 28.47
CA ARG A 33 -9.71 4.65 28.54
C ARG A 33 -11.21 4.68 28.37
N ASN A 34 -11.75 3.66 27.68
CA ASN A 34 -13.19 3.46 27.50
C ASN A 34 -13.88 4.70 26.89
N ILE A 35 -13.33 5.19 25.79
CA ILE A 35 -13.85 6.35 25.06
C ILE A 35 -14.57 5.93 23.80
N ALA A 36 -15.60 6.70 23.43
CA ALA A 36 -16.34 6.42 22.19
C ALA A 36 -16.77 7.72 21.51
N VAL A 37 -16.83 7.65 20.15
CA VAL A 37 -17.51 8.63 19.31
C VAL A 37 -18.53 7.86 18.49
N THR A 38 -19.81 8.05 18.77
CA THR A 38 -20.88 7.24 18.18
C THR A 38 -22.05 8.10 17.73
N GLY A 39 -22.89 7.55 16.86
CA GLY A 39 -24.09 8.22 16.39
C GLY A 39 -24.20 8.24 14.87
N LYS A 40 -25.00 9.16 14.34
CA LYS A 40 -25.26 9.31 12.90
C LYS A 40 -24.88 10.71 12.38
N GLY A 41 -24.07 11.43 13.15
CA GLY A 41 -23.63 12.79 12.81
C GLY A 41 -22.50 12.82 11.79
N VAL A 42 -22.13 14.03 11.40
CA VAL A 42 -21.04 14.31 10.46
C VAL A 42 -19.98 15.15 11.16
N ILE A 43 -18.72 14.70 11.08
CA ILE A 43 -17.53 15.49 11.43
C ILE A 43 -16.96 16.03 10.13
N ASP A 44 -16.98 17.35 9.95
CA ASP A 44 -16.45 18.05 8.78
C ASP A 44 -15.25 18.90 9.18
N GLY A 45 -14.06 18.49 8.76
CA GLY A 45 -12.79 19.15 9.09
C GLY A 45 -12.59 20.49 8.40
N ARG A 46 -13.40 20.82 7.37
CA ARG A 46 -13.26 22.07 6.56
C ARG A 46 -11.83 22.38 6.14
N GLY A 47 -11.05 21.32 5.83
CA GLY A 47 -9.62 21.39 5.56
C GLY A 47 -9.23 21.98 4.22
N LYS A 48 -10.20 22.30 3.35
CA LYS A 48 -9.93 22.79 1.99
C LYS A 48 -9.09 24.06 2.00
N GLY A 49 -8.00 24.05 1.20
CA GLY A 49 -7.14 25.21 1.02
C GLY A 49 -6.24 25.54 2.21
N ARG A 50 -6.30 24.78 3.28
CA ARG A 50 -5.38 24.93 4.41
C ARG A 50 -3.99 24.46 3.99
N LYS A 51 -3.12 25.41 3.74
CA LYS A 51 -1.73 25.18 3.33
C LYS A 51 -0.82 25.54 4.47
N GLY A 52 0.09 24.64 4.80
CA GLY A 52 1.28 24.94 5.53
C GLY A 52 1.08 25.46 6.95
N ARG A 53 2.17 25.71 7.52
CA ARG A 53 2.55 26.04 8.86
C ARG A 53 1.85 27.23 9.46
N VAL A 54 1.32 27.09 10.63
CA VAL A 54 1.08 28.20 11.53
C VAL A 54 2.05 28.09 12.71
N GLY A 55 2.77 29.19 12.95
CA GLY A 55 3.45 29.40 14.21
C GLY A 55 4.88 28.91 14.35
N GLY A 56 5.58 28.58 13.28
CA GLY A 56 7.07 28.52 13.35
C GLY A 56 7.68 27.48 14.30
N VAL A 57 6.93 26.50 14.78
CA VAL A 57 7.51 25.44 15.62
C VAL A 57 8.28 24.47 14.75
N PRO A 58 9.61 24.29 14.96
CA PRO A 58 10.39 23.33 14.22
C PRO A 58 9.80 21.94 14.39
N GLY A 59 9.44 21.28 13.26
CA GLY A 59 8.91 19.91 13.26
C GLY A 59 7.39 19.78 13.18
N ASP A 60 6.61 20.85 13.23
CA ASP A 60 5.22 20.84 12.79
C ASP A 60 5.21 21.01 11.30
N ALA A 61 5.14 19.91 10.56
CA ALA A 61 5.30 19.96 9.12
C ALA A 61 4.27 20.90 8.50
N ASP A 62 3.03 20.93 8.95
CA ASP A 62 2.03 21.78 8.34
C ASP A 62 0.98 22.39 9.30
N GLY A 63 0.91 21.95 10.56
CA GLY A 63 -0.15 22.41 11.49
C GLY A 63 -1.56 22.05 11.01
N ARG A 64 -1.71 21.15 10.04
CA ARG A 64 -3.00 20.75 9.47
C ARG A 64 -3.73 19.79 10.42
N PRO A 65 -4.94 20.12 10.92
CA PRO A 65 -5.64 19.24 11.83
C PRO A 65 -6.21 18.00 11.15
N ARG A 66 -6.20 16.89 11.90
CA ARG A 66 -6.98 15.69 11.62
C ARG A 66 -8.41 15.85 12.11
N ASN A 67 -9.34 15.01 11.66
CA ASN A 67 -10.65 14.94 12.34
C ASN A 67 -10.53 14.23 13.70
N ILE A 68 -9.79 13.12 13.75
CA ILE A 68 -9.55 12.37 15.00
C ILE A 68 -8.05 12.08 15.16
N LEU A 69 -7.53 12.26 16.37
CA LEU A 69 -6.21 11.81 16.78
C LEU A 69 -6.28 11.21 18.18
N PHE A 70 -6.10 9.90 18.29
CA PHE A 70 -6.03 9.20 19.57
C PHE A 70 -4.65 8.58 19.75
N ILE A 71 -4.04 8.83 20.91
CA ILE A 71 -2.68 8.39 21.23
C ILE A 71 -2.70 7.58 22.52
N SER A 72 -2.15 6.37 22.49
CA SER A 72 -2.02 5.47 23.64
C SER A 72 -3.35 5.26 24.40
N CYS A 73 -4.46 5.28 23.70
CA CYS A 73 -5.79 5.07 24.25
C CYS A 73 -6.14 3.58 24.29
N LYS A 74 -6.97 3.19 25.27
CA LYS A 74 -7.42 1.81 25.43
C LYS A 74 -8.92 1.69 25.56
N GLY A 75 -9.53 0.73 24.83
CA GLY A 75 -10.99 0.56 24.83
C GLY A 75 -11.66 1.72 24.06
N VAL A 76 -11.37 1.82 22.77
CA VAL A 76 -11.87 2.88 21.89
C VAL A 76 -12.97 2.34 20.99
N ARG A 77 -14.08 3.07 20.83
CA ARG A 77 -15.12 2.73 19.87
C ARG A 77 -15.52 3.93 19.02
N ILE A 78 -15.49 3.75 17.69
CA ILE A 78 -16.02 4.71 16.73
C ILE A 78 -17.10 4.00 15.92
N SER A 79 -18.33 4.52 15.93
CA SER A 79 -19.44 3.81 15.29
C SER A 79 -20.50 4.74 14.70
N GLY A 80 -20.89 4.47 13.45
CA GLY A 80 -22.06 5.03 12.78
C GLY A 80 -21.89 6.46 12.22
N ILE A 81 -20.77 7.12 12.45
CA ILE A 81 -20.52 8.50 12.06
C ILE A 81 -19.94 8.63 10.64
N SER A 82 -20.19 9.79 10.02
CA SER A 82 -19.53 10.19 8.78
C SER A 82 -18.44 11.21 9.04
N MET A 83 -17.33 11.12 8.32
CA MET A 83 -16.18 12.03 8.46
C MET A 83 -15.70 12.49 7.10
N ARG A 84 -15.38 13.79 6.96
CA ARG A 84 -14.95 14.35 5.70
C ARG A 84 -14.05 15.59 5.85
N ASN A 85 -13.40 15.94 4.76
CA ASN A 85 -12.69 17.21 4.60
C ASN A 85 -11.67 17.49 5.71
N SER A 86 -10.95 16.48 6.17
CA SER A 86 -9.82 16.70 7.07
C SER A 86 -8.73 17.52 6.38
N ALA A 87 -8.01 18.34 7.09
CA ALA A 87 -6.89 19.08 6.50
C ALA A 87 -5.65 18.21 6.27
N LEU A 88 -5.59 17.03 6.89
CA LEU A 88 -4.55 16.02 6.77
C LEU A 88 -5.22 14.64 6.75
N TRP A 89 -4.61 13.61 7.31
CA TRP A 89 -5.19 12.29 7.57
C TRP A 89 -6.54 12.43 8.28
N ASN A 90 -7.54 11.67 7.88
CA ASN A 90 -8.86 11.83 8.46
C ASN A 90 -8.88 11.38 9.93
N GLN A 91 -8.37 10.19 10.18
CA GLN A 91 -8.31 9.59 11.51
C GLN A 91 -6.93 8.99 11.73
N HIS A 92 -6.35 9.21 12.90
CA HIS A 92 -5.08 8.61 13.28
C HIS A 92 -5.18 8.00 14.68
N TYR A 93 -4.95 6.72 14.77
CA TYR A 93 -4.87 5.95 16.00
C TYR A 93 -3.41 5.53 16.19
N LEU A 94 -2.73 6.10 17.20
CA LEU A 94 -1.32 5.85 17.47
C LEU A 94 -1.18 5.11 18.81
N ASP A 95 -0.51 3.96 18.79
CA ASP A 95 -0.30 3.13 19.99
C ASP A 95 -1.60 2.81 20.78
N CYS A 96 -2.72 2.69 20.09
CA CYS A 96 -4.00 2.39 20.74
C CYS A 96 -4.23 0.88 20.87
N GLU A 97 -5.02 0.50 21.86
CA GLU A 97 -5.29 -0.90 22.20
C GLU A 97 -6.80 -1.11 22.40
N ASP A 98 -7.30 -2.28 21.98
CA ASP A 98 -8.73 -2.63 22.09
C ASP A 98 -9.62 -1.61 21.36
N VAL A 99 -9.41 -1.44 20.04
CA VAL A 99 -10.09 -0.44 19.22
C VAL A 99 -11.09 -1.11 18.28
N ILE A 100 -12.32 -0.58 18.25
CA ILE A 100 -13.34 -0.97 17.28
C ILE A 100 -13.78 0.27 16.49
N VAL A 101 -13.65 0.20 15.17
CA VAL A 101 -14.15 1.21 14.23
C VAL A 101 -15.11 0.50 13.28
N GLU A 102 -16.35 0.93 13.26
CA GLU A 102 -17.38 0.23 12.48
C GLU A 102 -18.46 1.16 11.95
N HIS A 103 -19.09 0.77 10.81
CA HIS A 103 -20.21 1.50 10.22
C HIS A 103 -19.90 2.99 10.00
N ILE A 104 -18.66 3.33 9.66
CA ILE A 104 -18.26 4.70 9.36
C ILE A 104 -18.29 4.96 7.85
N HIS A 105 -18.47 6.22 7.49
CA HIS A 105 -18.38 6.69 6.13
C HIS A 105 -17.35 7.83 6.06
N VAL A 106 -16.27 7.63 5.31
CA VAL A 106 -15.20 8.62 5.12
C VAL A 106 -15.18 9.10 3.68
N PHE A 107 -15.15 10.44 3.49
CA PHE A 107 -14.94 11.07 2.19
C PHE A 107 -13.93 12.21 2.34
N ASN A 108 -12.65 11.94 2.01
CA ASN A 108 -11.54 12.82 2.36
C ASN A 108 -10.72 13.25 1.12
N HIS A 109 -11.13 14.36 0.47
CA HIS A 109 -10.60 14.80 -0.82
C HIS A 109 -10.36 16.31 -0.91
N CYS A 110 -10.00 16.98 0.15
CA CYS A 110 -9.93 18.44 0.13
C CYS A 110 -8.52 19.00 0.20
N ASN A 111 -7.52 18.18 0.53
CA ASN A 111 -6.14 18.63 0.70
C ASN A 111 -5.13 17.49 0.39
N GLY A 112 -3.83 17.77 0.38
CA GLY A 112 -2.79 16.75 0.30
C GLY A 112 -2.71 15.89 1.55
N ASN A 113 -2.27 14.63 1.43
CA ASN A 113 -2.22 13.64 2.49
C ASN A 113 -3.60 13.43 3.16
N ASN A 114 -4.63 13.34 2.36
CA ASN A 114 -5.98 13.07 2.83
C ASN A 114 -6.23 11.56 2.86
N ASP A 115 -5.49 10.87 3.75
CA ASP A 115 -5.70 9.46 4.04
C ASP A 115 -7.07 9.25 4.72
N GLY A 116 -7.63 8.06 4.59
CA GLY A 116 -8.94 7.73 5.16
C GLY A 116 -8.85 7.35 6.63
N ILE A 117 -8.01 6.39 6.97
CA ILE A 117 -7.77 5.94 8.34
C ILE A 117 -6.35 5.39 8.49
N ASP A 118 -5.62 5.89 9.49
CA ASP A 118 -4.26 5.50 9.84
C ASP A 118 -4.24 4.76 11.17
N ILE A 119 -3.91 3.46 11.11
CA ILE A 119 -3.79 2.55 12.25
C ILE A 119 -2.30 2.38 12.53
N ASP A 120 -1.75 3.03 13.55
CA ASP A 120 -0.31 3.19 13.75
C ASP A 120 0.15 2.54 15.06
N GLY A 121 0.89 1.43 14.96
CA GLY A 121 1.38 0.71 16.13
C GLY A 121 0.27 0.19 17.07
N CYS A 122 -0.93 0.02 16.58
CA CYS A 122 -2.09 -0.40 17.37
C CYS A 122 -2.14 -1.91 17.59
N ARG A 123 -2.79 -2.33 18.67
CA ARG A 123 -2.97 -3.74 19.01
C ARG A 123 -4.44 -4.06 19.28
N ARG A 124 -4.91 -5.22 18.77
CA ARG A 124 -6.32 -5.66 18.82
C ARG A 124 -7.26 -4.58 18.26
N PHE A 125 -7.07 -4.29 16.98
CA PHE A 125 -7.82 -3.29 16.24
C PHE A 125 -8.77 -3.99 15.26
N ILE A 126 -10.05 -3.63 15.28
CA ILE A 126 -11.06 -4.13 14.36
C ILE A 126 -11.64 -2.93 13.58
N LEU A 127 -11.57 -3.00 12.25
CA LEU A 127 -12.25 -2.08 11.33
C LEU A 127 -13.23 -2.89 10.49
N SER A 128 -14.52 -2.57 10.56
CA SER A 128 -15.52 -3.31 9.80
C SER A 128 -16.65 -2.46 9.24
N ASP A 129 -17.36 -3.02 8.25
CA ASP A 129 -18.65 -2.52 7.75
C ASP A 129 -18.60 -1.03 7.35
N SER A 130 -17.52 -0.60 6.71
CA SER A 130 -17.23 0.81 6.51
C SER A 130 -16.99 1.15 5.05
N VAL A 131 -17.28 2.41 4.68
CA VAL A 131 -17.00 2.95 3.34
C VAL A 131 -15.99 4.07 3.46
N ILE A 132 -14.86 3.93 2.75
CA ILE A 132 -13.74 4.87 2.81
C ILE A 132 -13.37 5.29 1.39
N ASP A 133 -13.40 6.59 1.13
CA ASP A 133 -13.01 7.21 -0.13
C ASP A 133 -12.09 8.40 0.13
N SER A 134 -10.84 8.31 -0.31
CA SER A 134 -9.75 9.22 0.04
C SER A 134 -8.92 9.68 -1.16
N ASP A 135 -8.32 10.88 -1.07
CA ASP A 135 -7.41 11.37 -2.10
C ASP A 135 -6.02 10.71 -2.00
N ASP A 136 -5.54 10.46 -0.78
CA ASP A 136 -4.32 9.70 -0.49
C ASP A 136 -4.70 8.26 -0.07
N ASP A 137 -3.90 7.57 0.75
CA ASP A 137 -4.13 6.17 1.12
C ASP A 137 -5.50 5.96 1.81
N GLY A 138 -6.17 4.83 1.54
CA GLY A 138 -7.51 4.54 2.06
C GLY A 138 -7.49 4.03 3.50
N ILE A 139 -7.18 2.76 3.69
CA ILE A 139 -6.95 2.10 4.97
C ILE A 139 -5.46 1.82 5.11
N VAL A 140 -4.82 2.42 6.10
CA VAL A 140 -3.36 2.34 6.26
C VAL A 140 -2.99 1.80 7.63
N LEU A 141 -2.23 0.72 7.63
CA LEU A 141 -1.52 0.26 8.82
C LEU A 141 -0.11 0.85 8.77
N LYS A 142 0.28 1.57 9.81
CA LYS A 142 1.61 2.15 9.99
C LYS A 142 2.26 1.60 11.25
N SER A 143 3.57 1.60 11.29
CA SER A 143 4.34 1.34 12.49
C SER A 143 5.48 2.34 12.54
N THR A 144 5.15 3.53 12.99
CA THR A 144 6.07 4.68 13.02
C THR A 144 7.04 4.63 14.18
N GLY A 145 6.66 3.94 15.27
CA GLY A 145 7.48 3.66 16.43
C GLY A 145 7.91 2.20 16.50
N LEU A 146 8.35 1.76 17.68
CA LEU A 146 8.79 0.39 17.93
C LEU A 146 7.63 -0.60 18.09
N ALA A 147 6.42 -0.11 18.37
CA ALA A 147 5.24 -0.95 18.49
C ALA A 147 4.78 -1.43 17.09
N PRO A 148 4.60 -2.73 16.87
CA PRO A 148 3.98 -3.23 15.65
C PRO A 148 2.48 -2.97 15.64
N CYS A 149 1.87 -2.91 14.45
CA CYS A 149 0.46 -3.24 14.33
C CYS A 149 0.29 -4.74 14.57
N GLU A 150 -0.43 -5.13 15.62
CA GLU A 150 -0.59 -6.53 16.02
C GLU A 150 -2.05 -6.87 16.26
N ASP A 151 -2.48 -8.06 15.79
CA ASP A 151 -3.86 -8.54 15.92
C ASP A 151 -4.88 -7.55 15.32
N VAL A 152 -4.72 -7.23 14.04
CA VAL A 152 -5.58 -6.29 13.32
C VAL A 152 -6.49 -7.04 12.35
N VAL A 153 -7.78 -6.75 12.40
CA VAL A 153 -8.79 -7.29 11.49
C VAL A 153 -9.45 -6.15 10.72
N ILE A 154 -9.45 -6.24 9.39
CA ILE A 154 -10.18 -5.36 8.46
C ILE A 154 -11.16 -6.21 7.68
N ASN A 155 -12.45 -5.90 7.76
CA ASN A 155 -13.48 -6.76 7.20
C ASN A 155 -14.68 -5.97 6.66
N ASN A 156 -15.31 -6.47 5.58
CA ASN A 156 -16.54 -5.89 5.02
C ASN A 156 -16.44 -4.40 4.65
N CYS A 157 -15.31 -3.95 4.10
CA CYS A 157 -15.12 -2.55 3.75
C CYS A 157 -15.18 -2.32 2.24
N ILE A 158 -15.69 -1.15 1.85
CA ILE A 158 -15.59 -0.62 0.48
C ILE A 158 -14.58 0.51 0.50
N VAL A 159 -13.50 0.38 -0.26
CA VAL A 159 -12.36 1.29 -0.20
C VAL A 159 -12.05 1.88 -1.56
N SER A 160 -11.90 3.18 -1.61
CA SER A 160 -11.47 3.94 -2.78
C SER A 160 -10.32 4.87 -2.40
N SER A 161 -9.33 5.01 -3.29
CA SER A 161 -8.19 5.89 -3.09
C SER A 161 -7.56 6.27 -4.42
N PHE A 162 -7.00 7.48 -4.52
CA PHE A 162 -6.13 7.83 -5.65
C PHE A 162 -4.66 7.44 -5.44
N ALA A 163 -4.29 7.01 -4.23
CA ALA A 163 -3.00 6.39 -3.91
C ALA A 163 -3.15 4.88 -3.71
N ASN A 164 -3.08 4.38 -2.48
CA ASN A 164 -3.18 2.95 -2.18
C ASN A 164 -4.47 2.69 -1.38
N ALA A 165 -5.32 1.78 -1.83
CA ALA A 165 -6.59 1.56 -1.18
C ALA A 165 -6.42 0.89 0.20
N ILE A 166 -5.67 -0.23 0.27
CA ILE A 166 -5.36 -0.92 1.52
C ILE A 166 -3.84 -1.11 1.60
N LYS A 167 -3.21 -0.58 2.65
CA LYS A 167 -1.76 -0.51 2.75
C LYS A 167 -1.24 -0.88 4.14
N CYS A 168 -0.17 -1.66 4.19
CA CYS A 168 0.73 -1.75 5.33
C CYS A 168 2.01 -1.00 4.95
N GLY A 169 2.27 0.11 5.60
CA GLY A 169 3.41 0.98 5.24
C GLY A 169 2.99 2.47 5.14
N THR A 170 3.85 3.35 4.71
CA THR A 170 5.28 3.15 4.38
C THR A 170 6.13 2.99 5.65
N GLU A 171 5.73 3.66 6.76
CA GLU A 171 6.39 3.56 8.04
C GLU A 171 6.23 2.15 8.60
N SER A 172 7.36 1.47 8.86
CA SER A 172 7.38 0.04 9.18
C SER A 172 8.47 -0.32 10.19
N THR A 173 8.74 0.53 11.16
CA THR A 173 9.80 0.35 12.15
C THR A 173 9.53 -0.83 13.09
N GLY A 174 8.37 -0.89 13.74
CA GLY A 174 7.96 -2.02 14.59
C GLY A 174 7.40 -3.20 13.80
N GLY A 175 6.84 -2.91 12.63
CA GLY A 175 6.30 -3.91 11.70
C GLY A 175 4.84 -4.27 11.91
N TYR A 176 4.46 -5.48 11.48
CA TYR A 176 3.07 -5.95 11.40
C TYR A 176 3.01 -7.41 11.79
N LYS A 177 2.05 -7.78 12.62
CA LYS A 177 1.91 -9.17 13.09
C LYS A 177 0.44 -9.55 13.21
N ASN A 178 0.08 -10.74 12.71
CA ASN A 178 -1.29 -11.26 12.77
C ASN A 178 -2.30 -10.30 12.15
N ILE A 179 -2.18 -9.99 10.86
CA ILE A 179 -3.07 -9.08 10.14
C ILE A 179 -4.03 -9.90 9.28
N VAL A 180 -5.32 -9.65 9.40
CA VAL A 180 -6.36 -10.26 8.57
C VAL A 180 -7.13 -9.17 7.84
N ILE A 181 -7.22 -9.29 6.51
CA ILE A 181 -7.99 -8.39 5.63
C ILE A 181 -8.91 -9.25 4.78
N SER A 182 -10.22 -9.07 4.90
CA SER A 182 -11.15 -9.95 4.19
C SER A 182 -12.46 -9.28 3.79
N ASN A 183 -13.14 -9.87 2.79
CA ASN A 183 -14.46 -9.45 2.34
C ASN A 183 -14.54 -7.97 1.96
N CYS A 184 -13.52 -7.45 1.27
CA CYS A 184 -13.45 -6.04 0.90
C CYS A 184 -13.61 -5.83 -0.60
N ILE A 185 -14.11 -4.66 -0.97
CA ILE A 185 -14.17 -4.18 -2.35
C ILE A 185 -13.25 -2.96 -2.47
N VAL A 186 -12.32 -3.01 -3.41
CA VAL A 186 -11.57 -1.83 -3.85
C VAL A 186 -12.12 -1.37 -5.19
N LYS A 187 -12.44 -0.09 -5.30
CA LYS A 187 -13.07 0.47 -6.50
C LYS A 187 -12.64 1.92 -6.76
N PRO A 188 -12.85 2.46 -7.97
CA PRO A 188 -12.55 3.85 -8.23
C PRO A 188 -13.30 4.81 -7.31
N SER A 189 -12.66 5.93 -6.96
CA SER A 189 -13.24 6.99 -6.15
C SER A 189 -14.48 7.60 -6.82
N CYS A 190 -15.48 7.92 -6.02
CA CYS A 190 -16.65 8.67 -6.49
C CYS A 190 -16.42 10.18 -6.57
N ASN A 191 -15.24 10.68 -6.18
CA ASN A 191 -14.91 12.08 -6.26
C ASN A 191 -14.86 12.57 -7.71
N LYS A 192 -15.71 13.54 -8.05
CA LYS A 192 -15.76 14.22 -9.36
C LYS A 192 -15.02 15.57 -9.37
N GLY A 193 -14.50 15.98 -8.22
CA GLY A 193 -13.73 17.22 -8.07
C GLY A 193 -12.25 17.04 -8.45
N ASP A 194 -11.48 18.07 -8.13
CA ASP A 194 -10.04 18.05 -8.32
C ASP A 194 -9.39 16.95 -7.45
N ARG A 195 -8.44 16.24 -8.04
CA ARG A 195 -7.58 15.29 -7.35
C ARG A 195 -6.26 15.96 -6.99
N ILE A 196 -5.81 15.74 -5.78
CA ILE A 196 -4.47 16.20 -5.36
C ILE A 196 -3.43 15.18 -5.87
N ILE A 197 -3.67 13.89 -5.66
CA ILE A 197 -2.86 12.82 -6.23
C ILE A 197 -3.25 12.62 -7.69
N LYS A 198 -2.36 13.02 -8.58
CA LYS A 198 -2.59 13.01 -10.03
C LYS A 198 -1.88 11.88 -10.78
N SER A 199 -1.20 11.01 -10.05
CA SER A 199 -0.39 9.92 -10.66
C SER A 199 -1.24 8.97 -11.50
N THR A 200 -2.43 8.62 -11.02
CA THR A 200 -3.35 7.72 -11.73
C THR A 200 -4.79 8.19 -11.60
N PRO A 201 -5.66 7.91 -12.58
CA PRO A 201 -7.08 8.27 -12.49
C PRO A 201 -7.88 7.35 -11.55
N SER A 202 -7.37 6.16 -11.23
CA SER A 202 -8.11 5.09 -10.54
C SER A 202 -7.40 4.52 -9.31
N GLY A 203 -6.35 5.19 -8.83
CA GLY A 203 -5.53 4.71 -7.72
C GLY A 203 -4.25 3.98 -8.19
N ILE A 204 -3.22 4.04 -7.36
CA ILE A 204 -1.91 3.44 -7.66
C ILE A 204 -1.96 1.94 -7.39
N THR A 205 -2.39 1.55 -6.18
CA THR A 205 -2.37 0.15 -5.76
C THR A 205 -3.65 -0.21 -4.99
N ALA A 206 -4.19 -1.39 -5.24
CA ALA A 206 -5.29 -1.90 -4.45
C ALA A 206 -4.82 -2.45 -3.10
N ILE A 207 -3.82 -3.32 -3.11
CA ILE A 207 -3.24 -3.95 -1.91
C ILE A 207 -1.73 -3.72 -1.92
N SER A 208 -1.21 -3.00 -0.92
CA SER A 208 0.21 -2.69 -0.76
C SER A 208 0.73 -3.18 0.59
N LEU A 209 1.72 -4.07 0.57
CA LEU A 209 2.38 -4.59 1.77
C LEU A 209 3.87 -4.19 1.73
N GLU A 210 4.29 -3.34 2.65
CA GLU A 210 5.61 -2.71 2.60
C GLU A 210 6.33 -2.83 3.95
N VAL A 211 7.59 -3.27 3.91
CA VAL A 211 8.53 -3.19 5.04
C VAL A 211 9.82 -2.57 4.54
N VAL A 212 10.10 -1.35 4.97
CA VAL A 212 11.24 -0.56 4.45
C VAL A 212 12.05 0.16 5.53
N ASP A 213 11.62 0.10 6.79
CA ASP A 213 12.27 0.79 7.90
C ASP A 213 12.65 -0.16 9.05
N GLY A 214 12.97 -1.42 8.72
CA GLY A 214 13.59 -2.37 9.65
C GLY A 214 12.66 -3.29 10.41
N GLY A 215 11.34 -3.10 10.32
CA GLY A 215 10.36 -3.93 11.03
C GLY A 215 10.19 -5.34 10.48
N ILE A 216 9.32 -6.08 11.12
CA ILE A 216 8.99 -7.46 10.76
C ILE A 216 7.51 -7.53 10.39
N MET A 217 7.21 -8.05 9.18
CA MET A 217 5.86 -8.46 8.82
C MET A 217 5.77 -9.98 8.93
N ASP A 218 4.88 -10.47 9.78
CA ASP A 218 4.74 -11.90 10.06
C ASP A 218 3.27 -12.28 10.31
N GLY A 219 2.74 -13.21 9.52
CA GLY A 219 1.35 -13.65 9.66
C GLY A 219 0.34 -12.64 9.09
N VAL A 220 0.29 -12.53 7.76
CA VAL A 220 -0.71 -11.73 7.05
C VAL A 220 -1.60 -12.65 6.23
N SER A 221 -2.91 -12.52 6.38
CA SER A 221 -3.91 -13.21 5.58
C SER A 221 -4.84 -12.22 4.89
N ILE A 222 -4.89 -12.29 3.56
CA ILE A 222 -5.78 -11.48 2.72
C ILE A 222 -6.67 -12.42 1.94
N ASP A 223 -8.00 -12.26 2.08
CA ASP A 223 -8.95 -13.20 1.50
C ASP A 223 -10.23 -12.53 1.01
N ASN A 224 -10.79 -13.05 -0.10
CA ASN A 224 -12.07 -12.61 -0.65
C ASN A 224 -12.14 -11.11 -0.95
N ILE A 225 -11.27 -10.64 -1.86
CA ILE A 225 -11.19 -9.24 -2.27
C ILE A 225 -11.59 -9.10 -3.74
N VAL A 226 -12.45 -8.13 -4.02
CA VAL A 226 -12.78 -7.70 -5.39
C VAL A 226 -12.12 -6.34 -5.64
N ILE A 227 -11.38 -6.24 -6.74
CA ILE A 227 -10.66 -5.03 -7.14
C ILE A 227 -11.15 -4.58 -8.52
N GLU A 228 -11.63 -3.36 -8.60
CA GLU A 228 -11.98 -2.68 -9.84
C GLU A 228 -11.07 -1.47 -10.05
N GLY A 229 -10.36 -1.42 -11.20
CA GLY A 229 -9.84 -0.17 -11.75
C GLY A 229 -8.60 0.45 -11.11
N THR A 230 -7.81 -0.22 -10.29
CA THR A 230 -6.50 0.33 -9.84
C THR A 230 -5.40 0.07 -10.87
N GLU A 231 -4.30 0.84 -10.83
CA GLU A 231 -3.17 0.60 -11.76
C GLU A 231 -2.42 -0.70 -11.42
N CYS A 232 -2.28 -1.04 -10.14
CA CYS A 232 -1.59 -2.23 -9.65
C CYS A 232 -2.48 -3.01 -8.68
N PRO A 233 -2.86 -4.25 -8.96
CA PRO A 233 -3.65 -5.06 -8.02
C PRO A 233 -2.93 -5.37 -6.71
N LEU A 234 -1.65 -5.78 -6.79
CA LEU A 234 -0.89 -6.25 -5.64
C LEU A 234 0.56 -5.76 -5.69
N TYR A 235 1.01 -5.11 -4.63
CA TYR A 235 2.39 -4.67 -4.45
C TYR A 235 2.92 -5.14 -3.10
N VAL A 236 3.93 -6.02 -3.10
CA VAL A 236 4.61 -6.51 -1.90
C VAL A 236 6.08 -6.15 -1.99
N ARG A 237 6.57 -5.37 -1.02
CA ARG A 237 7.92 -4.82 -1.05
C ARG A 237 8.64 -4.93 0.29
N LEU A 238 9.76 -5.64 0.29
CA LEU A 238 10.78 -5.55 1.33
C LEU A 238 11.95 -4.73 0.78
N ALA A 239 12.27 -3.61 1.42
CA ALA A 239 13.37 -2.74 1.00
C ALA A 239 14.11 -2.16 2.22
N ASN A 240 14.95 -1.16 2.02
CA ASN A 240 15.77 -0.58 3.07
C ASN A 240 15.84 0.95 2.94
N ARG A 241 14.68 1.61 3.05
CA ARG A 241 14.64 3.07 3.16
C ARG A 241 15.34 3.52 4.43
N GLY A 242 15.21 2.73 5.51
CA GLY A 242 15.97 2.84 6.71
C GLY A 242 15.73 4.14 7.49
N ARG A 243 14.50 4.64 7.52
CA ARG A 243 14.15 5.80 8.34
C ARG A 243 14.23 5.46 9.83
N LYS A 244 14.85 6.35 10.59
CA LYS A 244 14.86 6.29 12.04
C LYS A 244 13.51 6.74 12.59
N TYR A 245 12.98 6.07 13.61
CA TYR A 245 11.73 6.48 14.27
C TYR A 245 11.89 7.73 15.16
N ILE A 246 13.12 7.98 15.65
CA ILE A 246 13.57 9.23 16.29
C ILE A 246 14.99 9.55 15.81
N ASP A 247 15.40 10.79 15.95
CA ASP A 247 16.71 11.24 15.43
C ASP A 247 17.90 10.53 16.09
N GLU A 248 17.78 10.18 17.37
CA GLU A 248 18.79 9.50 18.20
C GLU A 248 18.86 7.99 17.95
N ALA A 249 17.84 7.39 17.33
CA ALA A 249 17.85 5.95 17.06
C ALA A 249 18.94 5.56 16.06
N PRO A 250 19.46 4.34 16.13
CA PRO A 250 20.34 3.82 15.08
C PRO A 250 19.58 3.68 13.77
N VAL A 251 20.30 3.66 12.64
CA VAL A 251 19.71 3.28 11.36
C VAL A 251 19.20 1.84 11.48
N PRO A 252 17.92 1.57 11.18
CA PRO A 252 17.41 0.21 11.30
C PRO A 252 18.05 -0.74 10.28
N PRO A 253 18.19 -2.03 10.61
CA PRO A 253 18.64 -3.03 9.65
C PRO A 253 17.59 -3.26 8.57
N ILE A 254 17.91 -4.09 7.57
CA ILE A 254 16.89 -4.61 6.65
C ILE A 254 15.83 -5.39 7.46
N GLY A 255 14.55 -5.10 7.22
CA GLY A 255 13.44 -5.77 7.87
C GLY A 255 13.24 -7.22 7.41
N LYS A 256 12.10 -7.80 7.80
CA LYS A 256 11.72 -9.16 7.37
C LYS A 256 10.26 -9.20 6.95
N MET A 257 9.95 -10.01 5.94
CA MET A 257 8.58 -10.31 5.52
C MET A 257 8.42 -11.82 5.36
N ARG A 258 7.44 -12.40 6.03
CA ARG A 258 7.19 -13.83 5.96
C ARG A 258 5.77 -14.22 6.33
N ASN A 259 5.37 -15.46 5.96
CA ASN A 259 4.08 -16.05 6.30
C ASN A 259 2.91 -15.18 5.81
N ILE A 260 2.90 -14.88 4.50
CA ILE A 260 1.87 -14.07 3.86
C ILE A 260 1.04 -14.94 2.94
N GLN A 261 -0.26 -15.00 3.19
CA GLN A 261 -1.23 -15.68 2.36
C GLN A 261 -2.18 -14.68 1.71
N ILE A 262 -2.38 -14.79 0.40
CA ILE A 262 -3.32 -13.97 -0.37
C ILE A 262 -4.16 -14.92 -1.21
N SER A 263 -5.48 -14.95 -0.96
CA SER A 263 -6.38 -15.90 -1.59
C SER A 263 -7.69 -15.25 -2.04
N ASN A 264 -8.32 -15.86 -3.04
CA ASN A 264 -9.64 -15.45 -3.52
C ASN A 264 -9.72 -13.97 -3.92
N VAL A 265 -8.75 -13.49 -4.71
CA VAL A 265 -8.69 -12.10 -5.16
C VAL A 265 -8.99 -12.02 -6.65
N THR A 266 -10.00 -11.23 -7.00
CA THR A 266 -10.34 -10.93 -8.40
C THR A 266 -10.10 -9.44 -8.68
N ALA A 267 -9.29 -9.13 -9.70
CA ALA A 267 -9.02 -7.78 -10.15
C ALA A 267 -9.33 -7.64 -11.65
N TYR A 268 -10.09 -6.61 -12.01
CA TYR A 268 -10.47 -6.31 -13.39
C TYR A 268 -10.45 -4.80 -13.65
N ASP A 269 -10.48 -4.40 -14.91
CA ASP A 269 -10.29 -3.01 -15.34
C ASP A 269 -9.03 -2.36 -14.75
N THR A 270 -8.02 -3.16 -14.45
CA THR A 270 -6.80 -2.66 -13.83
C THR A 270 -5.85 -2.05 -14.86
N GLY A 271 -4.98 -1.15 -14.42
CA GLY A 271 -3.97 -0.55 -15.26
C GLY A 271 -2.85 -1.52 -15.66
N ASN A 272 -1.72 -0.98 -16.06
CA ASN A 272 -0.58 -1.75 -16.58
C ASN A 272 0.57 -1.91 -15.59
N PHE A 273 0.45 -1.42 -14.35
CA PHE A 273 1.45 -1.71 -13.33
C PHE A 273 1.30 -3.16 -12.88
N CYS A 274 2.33 -3.94 -13.20
CA CYS A 274 2.36 -5.36 -12.87
C CYS A 274 2.26 -5.60 -11.36
N SER A 275 1.49 -6.59 -10.96
CA SER A 275 1.56 -7.11 -9.59
C SER A 275 2.97 -7.60 -9.28
N SER A 276 3.50 -7.27 -8.11
CA SER A 276 4.90 -7.61 -7.79
C SER A 276 5.11 -8.04 -6.34
N ILE A 277 6.06 -8.97 -6.15
CA ILE A 277 6.53 -9.46 -4.86
C ILE A 277 8.05 -9.37 -4.88
N THR A 278 8.61 -8.37 -4.21
CA THR A 278 10.01 -8.00 -4.38
C THR A 278 10.71 -7.71 -3.07
N GLY A 279 11.73 -8.53 -2.76
CA GLY A 279 12.75 -8.21 -1.77
C GLY A 279 13.92 -7.46 -2.38
N ILE A 280 15.01 -7.35 -1.63
CA ILE A 280 16.32 -6.82 -2.03
C ILE A 280 17.42 -7.83 -1.70
N PRO A 281 18.62 -7.70 -2.25
CA PRO A 281 19.75 -8.55 -1.84
C PRO A 281 19.98 -8.46 -0.32
N GLY A 282 20.02 -9.61 0.36
CA GLY A 282 20.11 -9.70 1.82
C GLY A 282 18.78 -9.46 2.58
N GLY A 283 17.71 -9.18 1.87
CA GLY A 283 16.35 -9.03 2.39
C GLY A 283 15.35 -9.82 1.53
N GLU A 284 15.39 -11.15 1.64
CA GLU A 284 14.50 -12.04 0.90
C GLU A 284 13.19 -12.26 1.64
N ILE A 285 12.08 -12.24 0.90
CA ILE A 285 10.75 -12.53 1.42
C ILE A 285 10.56 -14.04 1.54
N GLU A 286 9.90 -14.53 2.60
CA GLU A 286 9.77 -15.95 2.88
C GLU A 286 8.30 -16.38 3.00
N ASN A 287 8.00 -17.63 2.59
CA ASN A 287 6.71 -18.27 2.80
C ASN A 287 5.53 -17.44 2.31
N ILE A 288 5.56 -17.12 1.02
CA ILE A 288 4.45 -16.43 0.35
C ILE A 288 3.57 -17.48 -0.34
N TYR A 289 2.27 -17.34 -0.16
CA TYR A 289 1.28 -18.19 -0.81
C TYR A 289 0.19 -17.35 -1.47
N LEU A 290 0.05 -17.48 -2.81
CA LEU A 290 -1.04 -16.91 -3.58
C LEU A 290 -1.93 -18.04 -4.08
N SER A 291 -3.25 -17.97 -3.85
CA SER A 291 -4.18 -18.97 -4.36
C SER A 291 -5.49 -18.36 -4.86
N ASN A 292 -6.06 -18.95 -5.90
CA ASN A 292 -7.33 -18.50 -6.48
C ASN A 292 -7.33 -16.99 -6.82
N VAL A 293 -6.27 -16.49 -7.45
CA VAL A 293 -6.16 -15.08 -7.84
C VAL A 293 -6.41 -14.92 -9.34
N ARG A 294 -7.17 -13.90 -9.69
CA ARG A 294 -7.44 -13.56 -11.09
C ARG A 294 -7.19 -12.07 -11.32
N PHE A 295 -6.15 -11.75 -12.08
CA PHE A 295 -5.77 -10.39 -12.42
C PHE A 295 -5.91 -10.15 -13.92
N LEU A 296 -6.80 -9.23 -14.29
CA LEU A 296 -7.05 -8.83 -15.66
C LEU A 296 -6.58 -7.39 -15.86
N ASN A 297 -5.45 -7.23 -16.52
CA ASN A 297 -4.83 -5.94 -16.80
C ASN A 297 -5.31 -5.39 -18.13
N LYS A 298 -5.26 -4.08 -18.29
CA LYS A 298 -5.65 -3.38 -19.53
C LYS A 298 -4.85 -3.81 -20.75
N GLY A 299 -3.55 -4.06 -20.59
CA GLY A 299 -2.66 -4.38 -21.71
C GLY A 299 -2.51 -3.24 -22.72
N GLY A 300 -2.21 -3.59 -23.98
CA GLY A 300 -2.11 -2.65 -25.09
C GLY A 300 -0.81 -1.85 -25.13
N LEU A 301 0.23 -2.27 -24.40
CA LEU A 301 1.57 -1.72 -24.60
C LEU A 301 2.14 -2.17 -25.94
N VAL A 302 3.01 -1.36 -26.53
CA VAL A 302 3.57 -1.58 -27.86
C VAL A 302 5.03 -2.04 -27.75
N ALA A 303 5.41 -3.11 -28.46
CA ALA A 303 6.75 -3.69 -28.38
C ALA A 303 7.89 -2.66 -28.61
N GLY A 304 7.68 -1.67 -29.46
CA GLY A 304 8.64 -0.58 -29.71
C GLY A 304 8.80 0.42 -28.57
N ASN A 305 7.96 0.37 -27.55
CA ASN A 305 7.98 1.29 -26.40
C ASN A 305 8.71 0.70 -25.17
N CYS A 306 9.58 -0.29 -25.38
CA CYS A 306 10.44 -0.76 -24.30
C CYS A 306 11.56 0.28 -24.03
N ARG A 307 12.01 0.33 -22.78
CA ARG A 307 13.07 1.22 -22.30
C ARG A 307 14.18 0.46 -21.57
N THR A 308 15.36 1.05 -21.56
CA THR A 308 16.54 0.56 -20.84
C THR A 308 16.90 1.49 -19.69
N ALA A 309 17.84 1.09 -18.85
CA ALA A 309 18.37 1.94 -17.79
C ALA A 309 19.03 3.22 -18.37
N ASN A 310 19.62 3.14 -19.55
CA ASN A 310 20.22 4.30 -20.23
C ASN A 310 19.16 5.33 -20.64
N ASP A 311 18.00 4.90 -21.08
CA ASP A 311 16.88 5.80 -21.42
C ASP A 311 16.38 6.59 -20.21
N MET A 312 16.66 6.08 -19.02
CA MET A 312 16.25 6.66 -17.73
C MET A 312 17.34 7.51 -17.06
N GLN A 313 18.53 7.58 -17.65
CA GLN A 313 19.64 8.33 -17.07
C GLN A 313 19.27 9.83 -16.93
N GLY A 314 19.37 10.36 -15.71
CA GLY A 314 19.00 11.75 -15.41
C GLY A 314 17.52 12.07 -15.34
N LYS A 315 16.64 11.09 -15.59
CA LYS A 315 15.19 11.24 -15.47
C LYS A 315 14.73 10.62 -14.16
N ARG A 316 13.93 11.36 -13.39
CA ARG A 316 13.17 10.77 -12.28
C ARG A 316 11.93 10.08 -12.84
N HIS A 317 11.55 8.93 -12.28
CA HIS A 317 10.18 8.47 -12.42
C HIS A 317 9.29 9.60 -11.93
N ASP A 318 8.52 10.16 -12.85
CA ASP A 318 7.55 11.18 -12.46
C ASP A 318 6.50 10.51 -11.59
N THR A 319 6.39 10.95 -10.34
CA THR A 319 5.30 10.55 -9.45
C THR A 319 3.93 10.91 -10.05
N ALA A 320 3.88 11.84 -11.01
CA ALA A 320 2.70 12.14 -11.81
C ALA A 320 2.41 11.09 -12.91
N GLY A 321 3.28 10.08 -13.12
CA GLY A 321 2.99 8.90 -13.93
C GLY A 321 2.82 9.11 -15.44
N ASN A 322 3.01 10.31 -15.94
CA ASN A 322 2.61 10.62 -17.32
C ASN A 322 3.66 10.26 -18.38
N VAL A 323 4.94 10.34 -18.05
CA VAL A 323 6.00 10.20 -19.06
C VAL A 323 6.21 8.75 -19.50
N PHE A 324 5.90 7.77 -18.66
CA PHE A 324 6.24 6.37 -18.91
C PHE A 324 5.04 5.40 -18.89
N ARG A 325 3.82 5.88 -18.91
CA ARG A 325 2.62 5.02 -18.89
C ARG A 325 2.52 4.06 -20.05
N ASN A 326 3.01 4.47 -21.22
CA ASN A 326 3.00 3.66 -22.44
C ASN A 326 4.34 2.97 -22.69
N GLN A 327 5.31 3.09 -21.78
CA GLN A 327 6.61 2.42 -21.87
C GLN A 327 6.74 1.37 -20.79
N TYR A 328 7.58 0.36 -21.04
CA TYR A 328 7.90 -0.69 -20.07
C TYR A 328 9.38 -1.04 -20.12
N TRP A 329 9.91 -1.63 -19.07
CA TRP A 329 11.31 -2.07 -19.04
C TRP A 329 11.56 -3.20 -20.03
N SER A 330 12.62 -3.09 -20.83
CA SER A 330 12.99 -4.06 -21.86
C SER A 330 13.34 -5.44 -21.31
N SER A 331 13.87 -5.49 -20.10
CA SER A 331 14.15 -6.73 -19.38
C SER A 331 14.16 -6.53 -17.87
N HIS A 332 14.11 -7.62 -17.11
CA HIS A 332 14.24 -7.61 -15.66
C HIS A 332 15.61 -7.09 -15.17
N ARG A 333 16.65 -7.21 -15.99
CA ARG A 333 18.01 -6.75 -15.67
C ARG A 333 18.15 -5.23 -15.70
N GLU A 334 17.27 -4.56 -16.44
CA GLU A 334 17.21 -3.10 -16.49
C GLU A 334 16.48 -2.48 -15.30
N VAL A 335 15.69 -3.26 -14.58
CA VAL A 335 14.91 -2.78 -13.42
C VAL A 335 15.84 -2.67 -12.21
N LYS A 336 16.12 -1.43 -11.78
CA LYS A 336 16.93 -1.16 -10.59
C LYS A 336 16.31 -1.74 -9.32
N GLU A 337 17.14 -2.11 -8.36
CA GLU A 337 16.67 -2.55 -7.03
C GLU A 337 15.96 -1.42 -6.28
N ASP A 338 16.49 -0.23 -6.32
CA ASP A 338 15.96 0.98 -5.67
C ASP A 338 15.62 0.78 -4.19
N GLU A 339 16.60 0.29 -3.43
CA GLU A 339 16.43 -0.12 -2.03
C GLU A 339 15.94 1.00 -1.12
N LYS A 340 16.33 2.24 -1.42
CA LYS A 340 16.01 3.44 -0.62
C LYS A 340 14.87 4.28 -1.19
N GLY A 341 14.35 3.88 -2.34
CA GLY A 341 13.24 4.57 -2.99
C GLY A 341 11.94 4.52 -2.20
N TYR A 342 11.01 5.43 -2.51
CA TYR A 342 9.68 5.38 -1.94
C TYR A 342 8.95 4.13 -2.46
N PRO A 343 8.46 3.23 -1.58
CA PRO A 343 7.96 1.93 -1.99
C PRO A 343 6.53 2.02 -2.53
N GLN A 344 6.42 2.20 -3.82
CA GLN A 344 5.15 2.09 -4.54
C GLN A 344 5.41 1.73 -6.01
N PRO A 345 4.46 1.17 -6.75
CA PRO A 345 4.66 0.72 -8.14
C PRO A 345 5.24 1.79 -9.07
N THR A 346 4.95 3.06 -8.83
CA THR A 346 5.47 4.18 -9.63
C THR A 346 6.99 4.32 -9.59
N VAL A 347 7.66 3.70 -8.62
CA VAL A 347 9.14 3.68 -8.55
C VAL A 347 9.76 3.04 -9.79
N TRP A 348 9.08 2.05 -10.35
CA TRP A 348 9.50 1.36 -11.57
C TRP A 348 8.62 1.66 -12.77
N GLY A 349 7.34 2.01 -12.56
CA GLY A 349 6.34 2.05 -13.62
C GLY A 349 6.05 0.66 -14.18
N ASN A 350 5.82 0.55 -15.49
CA ASN A 350 5.53 -0.74 -16.11
C ASN A 350 6.75 -1.66 -16.12
N LEU A 351 6.70 -2.72 -15.34
CA LEU A 351 7.69 -3.78 -15.29
C LEU A 351 7.71 -4.61 -16.59
N PRO A 352 8.75 -5.41 -16.84
CA PRO A 352 8.84 -6.28 -18.03
C PRO A 352 7.89 -7.48 -18.00
N SER A 353 7.12 -7.62 -16.94
CA SER A 353 6.02 -8.57 -16.80
C SER A 353 4.68 -7.84 -16.79
N TYR A 354 3.60 -8.46 -17.28
CA TYR A 354 2.26 -7.90 -17.16
C TYR A 354 1.45 -8.53 -16.02
N GLY A 355 1.71 -9.77 -15.66
CA GLY A 355 0.94 -10.52 -14.65
C GLY A 355 1.59 -10.47 -13.26
N LEU A 356 2.74 -11.12 -13.10
CA LEU A 356 3.42 -11.21 -11.81
C LEU A 356 4.95 -11.09 -11.96
N PHE A 357 5.54 -10.18 -11.18
CA PHE A 357 6.99 -10.00 -11.10
C PHE A 357 7.49 -10.39 -9.71
N ILE A 358 8.37 -11.39 -9.63
CA ILE A 358 8.91 -11.94 -8.40
C ILE A 358 10.41 -11.70 -8.38
N ARG A 359 10.96 -11.10 -7.32
CA ARG A 359 12.41 -10.89 -7.19
C ARG A 359 12.90 -10.93 -5.76
N ASN A 360 14.04 -11.59 -5.50
CA ASN A 360 14.66 -11.76 -4.19
C ASN A 360 13.66 -12.34 -3.16
N VAL A 361 13.14 -13.53 -3.47
CA VAL A 361 12.18 -14.26 -2.65
C VAL A 361 12.74 -15.63 -2.30
N ARG A 362 12.75 -15.99 -1.01
CA ARG A 362 13.26 -17.31 -0.58
C ARG A 362 12.31 -18.42 -0.94
N SER A 363 11.01 -18.23 -0.72
CA SER A 363 10.00 -19.22 -1.07
C SER A 363 8.66 -18.60 -1.39
N ILE A 364 8.08 -19.05 -2.51
CA ILE A 364 6.74 -18.63 -2.98
C ILE A 364 6.05 -19.78 -3.70
N ALA A 365 4.77 -19.94 -3.40
CA ALA A 365 3.87 -20.79 -4.17
C ALA A 365 2.69 -19.96 -4.71
N VAL A 366 2.38 -20.17 -5.98
CA VAL A 366 1.22 -19.58 -6.67
C VAL A 366 0.40 -20.73 -7.24
N ASP A 367 -0.82 -20.86 -6.76
CA ASP A 367 -1.72 -21.94 -7.13
C ASP A 367 -3.05 -21.41 -7.66
N ASN A 368 -3.53 -21.98 -8.76
CA ASN A 368 -4.79 -21.59 -9.40
C ASN A 368 -4.88 -20.09 -9.66
N ALA A 369 -3.93 -19.55 -10.42
CA ALA A 369 -3.88 -18.13 -10.74
C ALA A 369 -4.13 -17.86 -12.23
N THR A 370 -4.80 -16.74 -12.50
CA THR A 370 -5.04 -16.25 -13.86
C THR A 370 -4.42 -14.86 -14.01
N PHE A 371 -3.49 -14.73 -14.96
CA PHE A 371 -2.89 -13.45 -15.32
C PHE A 371 -3.20 -13.17 -16.78
N GLN A 372 -4.06 -12.22 -17.06
CA GLN A 372 -4.52 -11.89 -18.41
C GLN A 372 -4.45 -10.40 -18.67
N SER A 373 -4.40 -10.03 -19.94
CA SER A 373 -4.55 -8.67 -20.42
C SER A 373 -5.72 -8.60 -21.40
N GLU A 374 -6.53 -7.54 -21.32
CA GLU A 374 -7.67 -7.30 -22.22
C GLU A 374 -7.22 -7.06 -23.65
N LYS A 375 -6.11 -6.33 -23.82
CA LYS A 375 -5.49 -6.08 -25.12
C LYS A 375 -4.16 -6.83 -25.22
N PRO A 376 -3.69 -7.18 -26.41
CA PRO A 376 -2.38 -7.78 -26.59
C PRO A 376 -1.30 -7.01 -25.84
N ASP A 377 -0.45 -7.71 -25.10
CA ASP A 377 0.66 -7.14 -24.34
C ASP A 377 1.96 -7.86 -24.70
N PRO A 378 3.04 -7.15 -25.09
CA PRO A 378 4.29 -7.76 -25.51
C PRO A 378 5.14 -8.29 -24.34
N ARG A 379 4.76 -7.98 -23.10
CA ARG A 379 5.51 -8.39 -21.91
C ARG A 379 5.27 -9.86 -21.57
N ILE A 380 6.20 -10.44 -20.83
CA ILE A 380 6.10 -11.82 -20.33
C ILE A 380 5.04 -11.89 -19.21
N PRO A 381 4.17 -12.89 -19.17
CA PRO A 381 3.17 -13.01 -18.09
C PRO A 381 3.77 -13.07 -16.69
N VAL A 382 4.77 -13.92 -16.45
CA VAL A 382 5.40 -14.14 -15.16
C VAL A 382 6.92 -14.09 -15.28
N ILE A 383 7.55 -13.32 -14.42
CA ILE A 383 9.02 -13.27 -14.30
C ILE A 383 9.43 -13.56 -12.87
N ALA A 384 10.38 -14.47 -12.67
CA ALA A 384 10.96 -14.78 -11.37
C ALA A 384 12.49 -14.68 -11.42
N VAL A 385 13.07 -13.86 -10.54
CA VAL A 385 14.49 -13.53 -10.48
C VAL A 385 15.02 -13.69 -9.07
N ASN A 386 16.14 -14.40 -8.88
CA ASN A 386 16.75 -14.65 -7.57
C ASN A 386 15.73 -15.27 -6.59
N VAL A 387 15.15 -16.41 -6.95
CA VAL A 387 14.16 -17.10 -6.12
C VAL A 387 14.72 -18.44 -5.61
N GLY A 388 14.59 -18.68 -4.32
CA GLY A 388 15.03 -19.94 -3.72
C GLY A 388 14.16 -21.11 -4.15
N ASN A 389 12.89 -21.10 -3.73
CA ASN A 389 11.92 -22.15 -4.06
C ASN A 389 10.68 -21.52 -4.70
N LEU A 390 10.36 -21.89 -5.91
CA LEU A 390 9.24 -21.40 -6.69
C LEU A 390 8.30 -22.57 -7.04
N SER A 391 7.02 -22.43 -6.73
CA SER A 391 5.96 -23.28 -7.27
C SER A 391 4.94 -22.45 -8.02
N LEU A 392 4.66 -22.81 -9.28
CA LEU A 392 3.64 -22.21 -10.14
C LEU A 392 2.73 -23.32 -10.65
N ASP A 393 1.61 -23.57 -9.99
CA ASP A 393 0.66 -24.62 -10.36
C ASP A 393 -0.65 -24.03 -10.86
N ARG A 394 -1.25 -24.68 -11.87
CA ARG A 394 -2.54 -24.28 -12.46
C ARG A 394 -2.60 -22.80 -12.88
N ILE A 395 -1.54 -22.30 -13.54
CA ILE A 395 -1.46 -20.91 -13.96
C ILE A 395 -2.08 -20.77 -15.36
N GLN A 396 -2.97 -19.81 -15.51
CA GLN A 396 -3.58 -19.41 -16.78
C GLN A 396 -3.06 -18.03 -17.19
N VAL A 397 -2.68 -17.91 -18.45
CA VAL A 397 -2.24 -16.65 -19.08
C VAL A 397 -2.92 -16.49 -20.44
N ASN A 398 -2.83 -15.33 -21.07
CA ASN A 398 -3.25 -15.16 -22.47
C ASN A 398 -2.51 -16.15 -23.37
N ASP A 399 -3.06 -16.39 -24.58
CA ASP A 399 -2.35 -17.12 -25.61
C ASP A 399 -0.96 -16.53 -25.83
N ILE A 400 0.06 -17.36 -25.58
CA ILE A 400 1.45 -16.91 -25.61
C ILE A 400 2.09 -17.26 -26.96
N SER A 401 2.53 -16.22 -27.64
CA SER A 401 3.43 -16.37 -28.79
C SER A 401 4.89 -16.66 -28.37
N SER A 402 5.23 -16.39 -27.09
CA SER A 402 6.53 -16.58 -26.43
C SER A 402 6.40 -17.43 -25.16
N ALA A 403 7.44 -17.55 -24.34
CA ALA A 403 7.37 -18.24 -23.06
C ALA A 403 6.38 -17.55 -22.07
N GLY A 404 5.57 -18.32 -21.37
CA GLY A 404 4.65 -17.83 -20.34
C GLY A 404 5.35 -17.45 -19.03
N VAL A 405 6.58 -17.93 -18.83
CA VAL A 405 7.40 -17.63 -17.66
C VAL A 405 8.87 -17.44 -18.04
N LEU A 406 9.52 -16.45 -17.40
CA LEU A 406 10.98 -16.28 -17.44
C LEU A 406 11.54 -16.55 -16.04
N LEU A 407 12.51 -17.43 -15.97
CA LEU A 407 13.23 -17.77 -14.74
C LEU A 407 14.69 -17.35 -14.87
N ASP A 408 15.20 -16.52 -13.95
CA ASP A 408 16.61 -16.14 -13.87
C ASP A 408 17.09 -16.36 -12.44
N ASN A 409 18.12 -17.19 -12.25
CA ASN A 409 18.68 -17.57 -10.96
C ASN A 409 17.60 -18.08 -9.96
N VAL A 410 16.82 -19.07 -10.39
CA VAL A 410 15.84 -19.79 -9.55
C VAL A 410 16.41 -21.13 -9.15
N ARG A 411 16.61 -21.36 -7.83
CA ARG A 411 17.30 -22.56 -7.36
C ARG A 411 16.46 -23.83 -7.53
N THR A 412 15.18 -23.77 -7.14
CA THR A 412 14.23 -24.86 -7.32
C THR A 412 12.95 -24.30 -7.92
N ALA A 413 12.51 -24.88 -9.02
CA ALA A 413 11.30 -24.44 -9.70
C ALA A 413 10.41 -25.63 -10.08
N ASP A 414 9.21 -25.65 -9.51
CA ASP A 414 8.11 -26.46 -10.00
C ASP A 414 7.14 -25.54 -10.74
N VAL A 415 7.01 -25.74 -12.03
CA VAL A 415 6.26 -24.84 -12.93
C VAL A 415 5.38 -25.65 -13.85
N ASP A 416 4.11 -25.27 -13.90
CA ASP A 416 3.10 -25.83 -14.82
C ASP A 416 3.69 -25.95 -16.26
N ARG A 417 3.62 -27.13 -16.81
CA ARG A 417 4.18 -27.42 -18.14
C ARG A 417 3.62 -26.51 -19.24
N ARG A 418 2.41 -26.02 -19.08
CA ARG A 418 1.76 -25.11 -20.02
C ARG A 418 2.46 -23.76 -20.13
N LEU A 419 3.14 -23.32 -19.08
CA LEU A 419 3.95 -22.09 -19.08
C LEU A 419 5.33 -22.28 -19.70
N ARG A 420 5.82 -23.51 -19.74
CA ARG A 420 7.10 -23.86 -20.35
C ARG A 420 6.85 -24.11 -21.84
N LYS A 421 7.07 -23.17 -22.74
CA LYS A 421 7.23 -23.54 -24.14
C LYS A 421 8.48 -24.39 -24.28
N SER A 422 8.31 -25.61 -24.79
CA SER A 422 9.42 -26.38 -25.31
C SER A 422 10.10 -25.53 -26.39
N GLY A 423 11.31 -25.04 -26.09
CA GLY A 423 12.19 -24.55 -27.13
C GLY A 423 12.35 -25.67 -28.17
N LYS A 424 11.90 -25.41 -29.43
CA LYS A 424 12.39 -26.12 -30.58
C LYS A 424 13.68 -25.50 -31.04
#